data_63b49f3c7fc327fa9094479b08860d5d
#
_entry.id   63b49f3c7fc327fa9094479b08860d5d
#
_cell.length_a   1.000
_cell.length_b   1.000
_cell.length_c   1.000
_cell.angle_alpha   90.00
_cell.angle_beta   90.00
_cell.angle_gamma   90.00
#
_symmetry.space_group_name_H-M   'P 1'
#
loop_
_entity.id
_entity.type
_entity.pdbx_description
1 polymer ?
#
loop_
_entity_poly.entity_id
_entity_poly.type
_entity_poly.pdbx_seq_one_letter_code
_entity_poly.pdbx_strand_id
1 'polypeptide(L)'
;METGQPAARPGVLAGAGSIGVTAAPFLRSGPAAVLDLARRAERLGYGSLWVAEVTGIEAFSVLGAVARETPGLGLGTGVVPMQVRTPPLLAMAAASVQALAPGREVLVGVGVSSPVVADDWHGAGYPAKPLARMREFIALLRECLSGGTVTFAGDFYQVRKFRLGVELGDRRPKIILGALGGEMLRLAGERADGVLLNYVPASHVPWCVEQVRRGGNAVIYANVHVGVGDPVAAAPRARYDLFSYAVVDAYARSFTRAGFGDAVQAIRAAHLAGDRAGALAAVPEELVDAINPVGDSALVAGTIAAYRRAGVDVPVIFPVTWGSAVQDALESTLRAAITPQAPDADGS
;
A
#
# COMPACT_ATOMS: atom_id res chain seq x y z
N MET A 1 -32.89 -4.31 -24.30
CA MET A 1 -31.64 -3.62 -23.90
C MET A 1 -31.10 -4.37 -22.69
N GLU A 2 -30.17 -5.29 -22.93
CA GLU A 2 -29.53 -6.07 -21.88
C GLU A 2 -28.54 -5.14 -21.15
N THR A 3 -28.80 -4.89 -19.87
CA THR A 3 -27.84 -4.24 -18.98
C THR A 3 -26.75 -5.25 -18.66
N GLY A 4 -25.67 -5.21 -19.43
CA GLY A 4 -24.49 -6.04 -19.19
C GLY A 4 -23.89 -5.72 -17.82
N GLN A 5 -23.94 -6.67 -16.91
CA GLN A 5 -23.10 -6.70 -15.72
C GLN A 5 -21.64 -6.64 -16.17
N PRO A 6 -20.80 -5.76 -15.58
CA PRO A 6 -19.38 -5.74 -15.90
C PRO A 6 -18.79 -7.11 -15.54
N ALA A 7 -18.11 -7.74 -16.50
CA ALA A 7 -17.43 -9.01 -16.32
C ALA A 7 -16.47 -8.95 -15.13
N ALA A 8 -16.50 -9.96 -14.26
CA ALA A 8 -15.59 -10.09 -13.13
C ALA A 8 -14.14 -10.01 -13.62
N ARG A 9 -13.37 -9.08 -13.04
CA ARG A 9 -11.96 -8.85 -13.41
C ARG A 9 -11.13 -10.09 -13.04
N PRO A 10 -10.35 -10.65 -13.97
CA PRO A 10 -9.49 -11.78 -13.63
C PRO A 10 -8.41 -11.35 -12.66
N GLY A 11 -8.36 -11.97 -11.48
CA GLY A 11 -7.29 -11.81 -10.48
C GLY A 11 -7.61 -10.99 -9.25
N VAL A 12 -8.86 -10.55 -9.05
CA VAL A 12 -9.32 -10.10 -7.73
C VAL A 12 -9.54 -11.33 -6.86
N LEU A 13 -9.06 -11.30 -5.60
CA LEU A 13 -9.32 -12.35 -4.63
C LEU A 13 -10.83 -12.66 -4.64
N ALA A 14 -11.22 -13.83 -5.17
CA ALA A 14 -12.62 -14.22 -5.29
C ALA A 14 -13.16 -14.60 -3.90
N GLY A 15 -13.92 -13.69 -3.29
CA GLY A 15 -14.63 -13.91 -2.03
C GLY A 15 -15.28 -12.62 -1.57
N ALA A 16 -16.49 -12.71 -1.03
CA ALA A 16 -17.18 -11.59 -0.42
C ALA A 16 -16.28 -11.03 0.70
N GLY A 17 -15.57 -9.93 0.42
CA GLY A 17 -14.69 -9.30 1.37
C GLY A 17 -13.20 -9.40 1.04
N SER A 18 -12.81 -9.14 -0.21
CA SER A 18 -11.38 -8.94 -0.52
C SER A 18 -10.86 -7.69 0.21
N ILE A 19 -10.44 -7.88 1.46
CA ILE A 19 -9.86 -6.86 2.31
C ILE A 19 -8.49 -7.35 2.78
N GLY A 20 -7.50 -6.47 2.71
CA GLY A 20 -6.16 -6.75 3.23
C GLY A 20 -5.89 -6.01 4.53
N VAL A 21 -4.79 -6.33 5.19
CA VAL A 21 -4.26 -5.57 6.32
C VAL A 21 -2.77 -5.31 6.13
N THR A 22 -2.30 -4.12 6.49
CA THR A 22 -0.87 -3.82 6.46
C THR A 22 -0.25 -3.86 7.86
N ALA A 23 0.95 -4.42 7.93
CA ALA A 23 1.79 -4.39 9.12
C ALA A 23 2.61 -3.09 9.26
N ALA A 24 2.42 -2.10 8.39
CA ALA A 24 3.19 -0.86 8.40
C ALA A 24 3.22 -0.14 9.77
N PRO A 25 2.14 -0.09 10.58
CA PRO A 25 2.19 0.48 11.93
C PRO A 25 3.14 -0.24 12.90
N PHE A 26 3.46 -1.49 12.63
CA PHE A 26 4.19 -2.39 13.53
C PHE A 26 5.64 -2.69 13.10
N LEU A 27 6.15 -2.00 12.08
CA LEU A 27 7.51 -2.26 11.54
C LEU A 27 8.62 -2.13 12.60
N ARG A 28 8.42 -1.27 13.61
CA ARG A 28 9.36 -1.07 14.72
C ARG A 28 9.09 -1.99 15.92
N SER A 29 7.98 -2.70 15.93
CA SER A 29 7.61 -3.63 17.00
C SER A 29 8.24 -5.02 16.83
N GLY A 30 8.98 -5.22 15.75
CA GLY A 30 9.68 -6.46 15.43
C GLY A 30 8.81 -7.53 14.74
N PRO A 31 9.43 -8.63 14.28
CA PRO A 31 8.73 -9.66 13.51
C PRO A 31 7.59 -10.35 14.26
N ALA A 32 7.72 -10.55 15.58
CA ALA A 32 6.69 -11.21 16.39
C ALA A 32 5.35 -10.47 16.33
N ALA A 33 5.34 -9.13 16.35
CA ALA A 33 4.14 -8.34 16.25
C ALA A 33 3.44 -8.52 14.89
N VAL A 34 4.22 -8.69 13.82
CA VAL A 34 3.67 -8.95 12.48
C VAL A 34 3.08 -10.36 12.37
N LEU A 35 3.72 -11.35 12.98
CA LEU A 35 3.17 -12.71 13.02
C LEU A 35 1.88 -12.78 13.83
N ASP A 36 1.79 -12.04 14.94
CA ASP A 36 0.54 -11.93 15.70
C ASP A 36 -0.57 -11.25 14.88
N LEU A 37 -0.26 -10.16 14.19
CA LEU A 37 -1.20 -9.51 13.27
C LEU A 37 -1.67 -10.49 12.18
N ALA A 38 -0.75 -11.25 11.58
CA ALA A 38 -1.06 -12.22 10.53
C ALA A 38 -2.04 -13.29 11.02
N ARG A 39 -1.77 -13.89 12.19
CA ARG A 39 -2.66 -14.89 12.79
C ARG A 39 -4.05 -14.32 13.11
N ARG A 40 -4.13 -13.07 13.60
CA ARG A 40 -5.41 -12.39 13.84
C ARG A 40 -6.16 -12.13 12.54
N ALA A 41 -5.49 -11.59 11.55
CA ALA A 41 -6.07 -11.31 10.24
C ALA A 41 -6.63 -12.59 9.58
N GLU A 42 -5.90 -13.69 9.63
CA GLU A 42 -6.37 -14.97 9.11
C GLU A 42 -7.61 -15.47 9.83
N ARG A 43 -7.59 -15.47 11.18
CA ARG A 43 -8.79 -15.87 11.97
C ARG A 43 -10.01 -15.02 11.71
N LEU A 44 -9.81 -13.75 11.39
CA LEU A 44 -10.88 -12.80 11.06
C LEU A 44 -11.31 -12.87 9.59
N GLY A 45 -10.65 -13.65 8.74
CA GLY A 45 -11.03 -13.81 7.33
C GLY A 45 -10.49 -12.73 6.39
N TYR A 46 -9.43 -12.03 6.77
CA TYR A 46 -8.70 -11.16 5.82
C TYR A 46 -8.13 -11.97 4.67
N GLY A 47 -8.11 -11.36 3.47
CA GLY A 47 -7.60 -12.01 2.27
C GLY A 47 -6.09 -11.89 2.08
N SER A 48 -5.44 -10.87 2.67
CA SER A 48 -4.00 -10.65 2.50
C SER A 48 -3.36 -9.85 3.64
N LEU A 49 -2.07 -10.12 3.89
CA LEU A 49 -1.20 -9.32 4.75
C LEU A 49 -0.14 -8.61 3.90
N TRP A 50 0.10 -7.33 4.21
CA TRP A 50 1.06 -6.49 3.51
C TRP A 50 2.15 -5.99 4.45
N VAL A 51 3.42 -6.09 4.03
CA VAL A 51 4.57 -5.63 4.80
C VAL A 51 5.29 -4.55 4.02
N ALA A 52 5.43 -3.35 4.61
CA ALA A 52 6.24 -2.27 4.04
C ALA A 52 7.70 -2.41 4.49
N GLU A 53 8.62 -1.77 3.76
CA GLU A 53 10.04 -1.78 4.08
C GLU A 53 10.58 -0.35 4.12
N VAL A 54 11.12 0.04 5.27
CA VAL A 54 11.73 1.36 5.50
C VAL A 54 13.04 1.19 6.27
N THR A 55 12.99 1.05 7.61
CA THR A 55 14.16 0.88 8.50
C THR A 55 13.90 -0.13 9.62
N GLY A 56 12.75 -0.79 9.58
CA GLY A 56 12.37 -1.78 10.60
C GLY A 56 12.70 -3.20 10.16
N ILE A 57 11.67 -4.01 10.04
CA ILE A 57 11.79 -5.40 9.57
C ILE A 57 12.05 -5.46 8.07
N GLU A 58 12.80 -6.47 7.63
CA GLU A 58 12.97 -6.82 6.22
C GLU A 58 11.73 -7.61 5.75
N ALA A 59 11.13 -7.16 4.64
CA ALA A 59 9.79 -7.62 4.27
C ALA A 59 9.72 -9.10 3.88
N PHE A 60 10.64 -9.60 3.06
CA PHE A 60 10.56 -10.97 2.55
C PHE A 60 10.91 -12.03 3.60
N SER A 61 11.82 -11.72 4.53
CA SER A 61 12.14 -12.59 5.66
C SER A 61 10.88 -12.84 6.53
N VAL A 62 10.14 -11.75 6.80
CA VAL A 62 8.92 -11.84 7.62
C VAL A 62 7.78 -12.49 6.83
N LEU A 63 7.60 -12.15 5.55
CA LEU A 63 6.59 -12.80 4.70
C LEU A 63 6.85 -14.30 4.54
N GLY A 64 8.12 -14.74 4.52
CA GLY A 64 8.47 -16.16 4.55
C GLY A 64 8.00 -16.87 5.82
N ALA A 65 8.13 -16.23 6.99
CA ALA A 65 7.62 -16.75 8.25
C ALA A 65 6.08 -16.76 8.28
N VAL A 66 5.44 -15.65 7.87
CA VAL A 66 3.97 -15.56 7.73
C VAL A 66 3.44 -16.65 6.79
N ALA A 67 4.13 -16.92 5.68
CA ALA A 67 3.75 -17.98 4.74
C ALA A 67 3.60 -19.35 5.39
N ARG A 68 4.39 -19.63 6.40
CA ARG A 68 4.37 -20.92 7.13
C ARG A 68 3.35 -20.97 8.24
N GLU A 69 3.03 -19.83 8.84
CA GLU A 69 2.12 -19.76 9.99
C GLU A 69 0.66 -19.53 9.60
N THR A 70 0.41 -18.93 8.44
CA THR A 70 -0.94 -18.55 7.98
C THR A 70 -1.21 -19.14 6.59
N PRO A 71 -1.83 -20.32 6.49
CA PRO A 71 -2.00 -21.02 5.21
C PRO A 71 -2.99 -20.36 4.24
N GLY A 72 -3.87 -19.47 4.71
CA GLY A 72 -4.94 -18.83 3.90
C GLY A 72 -4.60 -17.44 3.36
N LEU A 73 -3.70 -16.69 4.01
CA LEU A 73 -3.43 -15.30 3.62
C LEU A 73 -2.63 -15.19 2.31
N GLY A 74 -3.06 -14.30 1.44
CA GLY A 74 -2.21 -13.71 0.41
C GLY A 74 -1.10 -12.85 1.05
N LEU A 75 0.06 -12.74 0.40
CA LEU A 75 1.25 -12.14 0.95
C LEU A 75 1.72 -10.98 0.07
N GLY A 76 1.80 -9.79 0.62
CA GLY A 76 2.14 -8.59 -0.14
C GLY A 76 3.27 -7.76 0.45
N THR A 77 4.07 -7.11 -0.40
CA THR A 77 4.90 -5.98 0.02
C THR A 77 4.20 -4.68 -0.27
N GLY A 78 4.11 -3.78 0.70
CA GLY A 78 3.31 -2.56 0.55
C GLY A 78 4.01 -1.27 0.98
N VAL A 79 5.14 -0.89 0.35
CA VAL A 79 5.92 -1.42 -0.76
C VAL A 79 7.40 -1.58 -0.37
N VAL A 80 8.21 -2.25 -1.20
CA VAL A 80 9.66 -2.20 -1.07
C VAL A 80 10.24 -1.13 -2.01
N PRO A 81 11.31 -0.40 -1.61
CA PRO A 81 11.96 0.59 -2.47
C PRO A 81 12.72 -0.09 -3.62
N MET A 82 12.53 0.41 -4.85
CA MET A 82 13.24 -0.11 -6.03
C MET A 82 14.77 0.10 -5.99
N GLN A 83 15.23 1.01 -5.14
CA GLN A 83 16.64 1.36 -5.04
C GLN A 83 17.46 0.30 -4.30
N VAL A 84 16.85 -0.35 -3.30
CA VAL A 84 17.55 -1.29 -2.41
C VAL A 84 17.57 -2.73 -2.93
N ARG A 85 16.90 -2.99 -4.04
CA ARG A 85 16.87 -4.32 -4.68
C ARG A 85 16.96 -4.21 -6.19
N THR A 86 17.75 -5.06 -6.81
CA THR A 86 17.70 -5.23 -8.27
C THR A 86 16.47 -6.06 -8.66
N PRO A 87 15.92 -5.91 -9.88
CA PRO A 87 14.80 -6.73 -10.35
C PRO A 87 15.05 -8.25 -10.24
N PRO A 88 16.24 -8.79 -10.61
CA PRO A 88 16.55 -10.21 -10.40
C PRO A 88 16.50 -10.64 -8.93
N LEU A 89 17.07 -9.85 -8.00
CA LEU A 89 17.03 -10.16 -6.59
C LEU A 89 15.58 -10.12 -6.04
N LEU A 90 14.80 -9.13 -6.47
CA LEU A 90 13.39 -9.05 -6.09
C LEU A 90 12.59 -10.24 -6.63
N ALA A 91 12.87 -10.70 -7.86
CA ALA A 91 12.25 -11.91 -8.42
C ALA A 91 12.60 -13.17 -7.60
N MET A 92 13.87 -13.31 -7.18
CA MET A 92 14.30 -14.43 -6.32
C MET A 92 13.56 -14.41 -4.97
N ALA A 93 13.46 -13.25 -4.33
CA ALA A 93 12.77 -13.09 -3.05
C ALA A 93 11.27 -13.44 -3.18
N ALA A 94 10.62 -12.90 -4.21
CA ALA A 94 9.21 -13.17 -4.50
C ALA A 94 8.95 -14.66 -4.81
N ALA A 95 9.83 -15.30 -5.59
CA ALA A 95 9.73 -16.71 -5.91
C ALA A 95 9.91 -17.60 -4.67
N SER A 96 10.82 -17.24 -3.76
CA SER A 96 11.01 -17.93 -2.49
C SER A 96 9.74 -17.89 -1.63
N VAL A 97 9.11 -16.72 -1.52
CA VAL A 97 7.84 -16.59 -0.80
C VAL A 97 6.71 -17.36 -1.52
N GLN A 98 6.65 -17.31 -2.86
CA GLN A 98 5.65 -18.08 -3.62
C GLN A 98 5.80 -19.60 -3.41
N ALA A 99 7.03 -20.08 -3.36
CA ALA A 99 7.29 -21.52 -3.09
C ALA A 99 6.88 -21.94 -1.67
N LEU A 100 6.99 -21.02 -0.68
CA LEU A 100 6.49 -21.23 0.68
C LEU A 100 4.98 -21.09 0.80
N ALA A 101 4.33 -20.46 -0.18
CA ALA A 101 2.91 -20.17 -0.23
C ALA A 101 2.25 -20.73 -1.51
N PRO A 102 2.32 -22.04 -1.78
CA PRO A 102 1.78 -22.61 -3.02
C PRO A 102 0.28 -22.36 -3.12
N GLY A 103 -0.18 -21.97 -4.32
CA GLY A 103 -1.59 -21.70 -4.59
C GLY A 103 -2.13 -20.37 -4.04
N ARG A 104 -1.37 -19.62 -3.25
CA ARG A 104 -1.74 -18.29 -2.71
C ARG A 104 -1.23 -17.16 -3.59
N GLU A 105 -1.81 -15.97 -3.42
CA GLU A 105 -1.30 -14.78 -4.11
C GLU A 105 -0.08 -14.22 -3.39
N VAL A 106 0.97 -13.95 -4.18
CA VAL A 106 2.12 -13.15 -3.76
C VAL A 106 2.11 -11.84 -4.56
N LEU A 107 2.03 -10.73 -3.85
CA LEU A 107 1.85 -9.38 -4.39
C LEU A 107 3.14 -8.59 -4.16
N VAL A 108 3.95 -8.45 -5.19
CA VAL A 108 5.25 -7.78 -5.12
C VAL A 108 5.05 -6.27 -5.33
N GLY A 109 4.77 -5.58 -4.23
CA GLY A 109 4.63 -4.13 -4.25
C GLY A 109 5.99 -3.44 -4.25
N VAL A 110 6.23 -2.61 -5.26
CA VAL A 110 7.46 -1.82 -5.42
C VAL A 110 7.13 -0.34 -5.58
N GLY A 111 7.96 0.53 -5.02
CA GLY A 111 7.79 1.99 -5.10
C GLY A 111 9.12 2.73 -5.23
N VAL A 112 9.03 4.05 -5.48
CA VAL A 112 10.23 4.90 -5.62
C VAL A 112 10.79 5.33 -4.27
N SER A 113 9.97 5.30 -3.19
CA SER A 113 10.34 5.82 -1.88
C SER A 113 10.59 7.34 -1.86
N SER A 114 11.27 7.85 -0.85
CA SER A 114 11.69 9.25 -0.72
C SER A 114 13.22 9.39 -0.77
N PRO A 115 13.77 10.57 -1.09
CA PRO A 115 15.20 10.81 -1.01
C PRO A 115 15.78 10.46 0.35
N VAL A 116 15.13 10.86 1.43
CA VAL A 116 15.59 10.55 2.81
C VAL A 116 15.73 9.05 3.03
N VAL A 117 14.78 8.25 2.59
CA VAL A 117 14.88 6.79 2.73
C VAL A 117 15.95 6.21 1.81
N ALA A 118 15.97 6.63 0.54
CA ALA A 118 16.86 6.05 -0.45
C ALA A 118 18.33 6.47 -0.25
N ASP A 119 18.57 7.78 -0.03
CA ASP A 119 19.91 8.35 0.07
C ASP A 119 20.42 8.32 1.50
N ASP A 120 19.71 8.98 2.43
CA ASP A 120 20.24 9.21 3.78
C ASP A 120 20.26 7.93 4.61
N TRP A 121 19.24 7.08 4.49
CA TRP A 121 19.12 5.88 5.34
C TRP A 121 19.69 4.62 4.70
N HIS A 122 19.56 4.45 3.39
CA HIS A 122 20.02 3.23 2.71
C HIS A 122 21.26 3.43 1.84
N GLY A 123 21.68 4.68 1.55
CA GLY A 123 22.84 4.96 0.69
C GLY A 123 22.67 4.41 -0.73
N ALA A 124 21.44 4.22 -1.20
CA ALA A 124 21.15 3.50 -2.44
C ALA A 124 20.99 4.41 -3.67
N GLY A 125 21.02 5.72 -3.50
CA GLY A 125 20.88 6.72 -4.53
C GLY A 125 19.43 6.93 -5.00
N TYR A 126 18.92 8.16 -4.85
CA TYR A 126 17.61 8.50 -5.39
C TYR A 126 17.69 8.75 -6.90
N PRO A 127 16.85 8.15 -7.74
CA PRO A 127 17.00 8.21 -9.19
C PRO A 127 16.64 9.58 -9.77
N ALA A 128 17.48 10.10 -10.67
CA ALA A 128 17.21 11.35 -11.39
C ALA A 128 15.98 11.26 -12.32
N LYS A 129 15.67 10.06 -12.82
CA LYS A 129 14.55 9.79 -13.73
C LYS A 129 13.68 8.65 -13.19
N PRO A 130 12.94 8.87 -12.07
CA PRO A 130 12.25 7.79 -11.35
C PRO A 130 11.20 7.05 -12.18
N LEU A 131 10.47 7.76 -13.04
CA LEU A 131 9.44 7.15 -13.91
C LEU A 131 10.07 6.22 -14.96
N ALA A 132 11.12 6.68 -15.65
CA ALA A 132 11.80 5.89 -16.68
C ALA A 132 12.47 4.65 -16.06
N ARG A 133 13.15 4.84 -14.92
CA ARG A 133 13.78 3.74 -14.20
C ARG A 133 12.77 2.72 -13.69
N MET A 134 11.61 3.17 -13.17
CA MET A 134 10.53 2.27 -12.72
C MET A 134 9.93 1.50 -13.91
N ARG A 135 9.74 2.12 -15.06
CA ARG A 135 9.26 1.46 -16.28
C ARG A 135 10.16 0.28 -16.67
N GLU A 136 11.46 0.51 -16.65
CA GLU A 136 12.47 -0.51 -16.97
C GLU A 136 12.55 -1.58 -15.86
N PHE A 137 12.49 -1.16 -14.59
CA PHE A 137 12.45 -2.06 -13.43
C PHE A 137 11.31 -3.08 -13.53
N ILE A 138 10.09 -2.61 -13.81
CA ILE A 138 8.90 -3.49 -13.92
C ILE A 138 9.04 -4.43 -15.11
N ALA A 139 9.54 -3.93 -16.26
CA ALA A 139 9.74 -4.77 -17.44
C ALA A 139 10.72 -5.92 -17.15
N LEU A 140 11.87 -5.60 -16.59
CA LEU A 140 12.87 -6.61 -16.22
C LEU A 140 12.38 -7.56 -15.12
N LEU A 141 11.69 -7.05 -14.10
CA LEU A 141 11.12 -7.89 -13.05
C LEU A 141 10.12 -8.90 -13.63
N ARG A 142 9.25 -8.47 -14.53
CA ARG A 142 8.28 -9.33 -15.20
C ARG A 142 8.97 -10.43 -16.03
N GLU A 143 10.02 -10.07 -16.76
CA GLU A 143 10.83 -11.05 -17.47
C GLU A 143 11.51 -12.05 -16.53
N CYS A 144 12.10 -11.59 -15.43
CA CYS A 144 12.70 -12.48 -14.40
C CYS A 144 11.69 -13.46 -13.81
N LEU A 145 10.44 -13.05 -13.62
CA LEU A 145 9.33 -13.88 -13.13
C LEU A 145 8.70 -14.76 -14.23
N SER A 146 9.11 -14.65 -15.49
CA SER A 146 8.54 -15.48 -16.57
C SER A 146 8.99 -16.94 -16.53
N GLY A 147 10.13 -17.24 -15.85
CA GLY A 147 10.74 -18.58 -15.79
C GLY A 147 11.69 -18.88 -16.95
N GLY A 148 11.81 -17.97 -17.92
CA GLY A 148 12.77 -18.08 -19.05
C GLY A 148 14.18 -17.62 -18.66
N THR A 149 15.12 -17.73 -19.63
CA THR A 149 16.45 -17.13 -19.52
C THR A 149 16.38 -15.67 -20.00
N VAL A 150 16.72 -14.74 -19.12
CA VAL A 150 16.60 -13.29 -19.33
C VAL A 150 17.96 -12.70 -19.72
N THR A 151 17.97 -11.98 -20.84
CA THR A 151 19.05 -11.08 -21.20
C THR A 151 18.43 -9.73 -21.52
N PHE A 152 18.73 -8.74 -20.70
CA PHE A 152 18.13 -7.41 -20.75
C PHE A 152 19.22 -6.34 -20.88
N ALA A 153 19.07 -5.42 -21.80
CA ALA A 153 20.00 -4.31 -22.02
C ALA A 153 19.18 -3.00 -22.09
N GLY A 154 19.01 -2.37 -20.93
CA GLY A 154 18.32 -1.10 -20.79
C GLY A 154 19.25 0.04 -20.41
N ASP A 155 18.69 1.23 -20.21
CA ASP A 155 19.42 2.42 -19.79
C ASP A 155 19.86 2.35 -18.31
N PHE A 156 19.08 1.69 -17.48
CA PHE A 156 19.28 1.61 -16.01
C PHE A 156 19.70 0.23 -15.53
N TYR A 157 19.30 -0.82 -16.25
CA TYR A 157 19.58 -2.20 -15.86
C TYR A 157 20.16 -3.00 -17.01
N GLN A 158 21.18 -3.79 -16.70
CA GLN A 158 21.79 -4.73 -17.65
C GLN A 158 21.90 -6.10 -16.98
N VAL A 159 21.31 -7.12 -17.60
CA VAL A 159 21.31 -8.50 -17.10
C VAL A 159 21.63 -9.43 -18.25
N ARG A 160 22.49 -10.41 -18.01
CA ARG A 160 22.89 -11.40 -19.02
C ARG A 160 22.63 -12.81 -18.52
N LYS A 161 21.83 -13.57 -19.26
CA LYS A 161 21.55 -14.99 -19.03
C LYS A 161 21.08 -15.34 -17.62
N PHE A 162 20.35 -14.42 -16.96
CA PHE A 162 19.72 -14.70 -15.68
C PHE A 162 18.59 -15.72 -15.89
N ARG A 163 18.52 -16.71 -15.02
CA ARG A 163 17.42 -17.65 -14.96
C ARG A 163 17.04 -17.86 -13.50
N LEU A 164 15.74 -17.70 -13.22
CA LEU A 164 15.21 -17.96 -11.88
C LEU A 164 15.37 -19.44 -11.56
N GLY A 165 16.03 -19.75 -10.43
CA GLY A 165 16.30 -21.13 -10.02
C GLY A 165 15.16 -21.81 -9.26
N VAL A 166 14.11 -21.06 -8.90
CA VAL A 166 12.92 -21.53 -8.19
C VAL A 166 11.77 -21.64 -9.17
N GLU A 167 11.11 -22.78 -9.22
CA GLU A 167 9.90 -22.97 -10.01
C GLU A 167 8.72 -22.29 -9.32
N LEU A 168 7.97 -21.47 -10.07
CA LEU A 168 6.87 -20.68 -9.54
C LEU A 168 5.55 -21.45 -9.45
N GLY A 169 5.45 -22.63 -10.05
CA GLY A 169 4.20 -23.39 -10.16
C GLY A 169 3.16 -22.68 -11.04
N ASP A 170 1.89 -22.96 -10.77
CA ASP A 170 0.77 -22.41 -11.57
C ASP A 170 0.48 -20.93 -11.30
N ARG A 171 0.88 -20.41 -10.15
CA ARG A 171 0.72 -19.00 -9.79
C ARG A 171 2.05 -18.27 -9.77
N ARG A 172 2.07 -17.12 -10.43
CA ARG A 172 3.23 -16.23 -10.46
C ARG A 172 2.98 -15.01 -9.57
N PRO A 173 4.02 -14.49 -8.90
CA PRO A 173 3.92 -13.24 -8.17
C PRO A 173 3.39 -12.12 -9.07
N LYS A 174 2.43 -11.33 -8.58
CA LYS A 174 1.86 -10.16 -9.24
C LYS A 174 2.66 -8.92 -8.87
N ILE A 175 2.88 -8.03 -9.82
CA ILE A 175 3.61 -6.78 -9.62
C ILE A 175 2.64 -5.67 -9.28
N ILE A 176 2.81 -5.05 -8.10
CA ILE A 176 2.00 -3.94 -7.62
C ILE A 176 2.87 -2.68 -7.55
N LEU A 177 2.40 -1.58 -8.12
CA LEU A 177 3.15 -0.33 -8.10
C LEU A 177 2.60 0.63 -7.04
N GLY A 178 3.44 1.06 -6.09
CA GLY A 178 3.10 2.18 -5.21
C GLY A 178 3.16 3.49 -5.99
N ALA A 179 2.03 4.21 -6.12
CA ALA A 179 1.95 5.39 -6.95
C ALA A 179 0.98 6.45 -6.42
N LEU A 180 1.34 7.74 -6.62
CA LEU A 180 0.53 8.91 -6.25
C LEU A 180 0.44 9.95 -7.38
N GLY A 181 1.44 10.01 -8.24
CA GLY A 181 1.48 10.96 -9.36
C GLY A 181 0.85 10.40 -10.64
N GLY A 182 0.20 11.23 -11.46
CA GLY A 182 -0.55 10.81 -12.65
C GLY A 182 0.23 9.93 -13.62
N GLU A 183 1.48 10.27 -13.92
CA GLU A 183 2.33 9.47 -14.82
C GLU A 183 2.68 8.08 -14.22
N MET A 184 2.93 8.03 -12.90
CA MET A 184 3.22 6.77 -12.22
C MET A 184 1.96 5.91 -12.10
N LEU A 185 0.79 6.52 -11.86
CA LEU A 185 -0.52 5.84 -11.86
C LEU A 185 -0.83 5.27 -13.26
N ARG A 186 -0.56 6.03 -14.32
CA ARG A 186 -0.71 5.55 -15.69
C ARG A 186 0.23 4.38 -15.99
N LEU A 187 1.50 4.49 -15.57
CA LEU A 187 2.47 3.40 -15.68
C LEU A 187 1.99 2.13 -14.96
N ALA A 188 1.36 2.26 -13.78
CA ALA A 188 0.76 1.12 -13.10
C ALA A 188 -0.30 0.44 -13.97
N GLY A 189 -1.21 1.22 -14.58
CA GLY A 189 -2.19 0.70 -15.53
C GLY A 189 -1.57 -0.01 -16.73
N GLU A 190 -0.47 0.54 -17.28
CA GLU A 190 0.20 0.01 -18.49
C GLU A 190 1.00 -1.26 -18.22
N ARG A 191 1.64 -1.38 -17.05
CA ARG A 191 2.72 -2.34 -16.84
C ARG A 191 2.63 -3.19 -15.59
N ALA A 192 1.82 -2.81 -14.59
CA ALA A 192 1.66 -3.56 -13.35
C ALA A 192 0.33 -4.33 -13.32
N ASP A 193 0.22 -5.30 -12.43
CA ASP A 193 -1.00 -6.06 -12.21
C ASP A 193 -1.95 -5.32 -11.25
N GLY A 194 -1.38 -4.40 -10.45
CA GLY A 194 -2.14 -3.52 -9.55
C GLY A 194 -1.38 -2.28 -9.18
N VAL A 195 -2.08 -1.36 -8.52
CA VAL A 195 -1.54 -0.15 -7.89
C VAL A 195 -1.90 -0.13 -6.42
N LEU A 196 -0.97 0.31 -5.56
CA LEU A 196 -1.24 0.57 -4.15
C LEU A 196 -1.20 2.08 -3.88
N LEU A 197 -2.36 2.63 -3.55
CA LEU A 197 -2.53 4.00 -3.09
C LEU A 197 -2.22 4.09 -1.58
N ASN A 198 -1.53 5.16 -1.16
CA ASN A 198 -1.20 5.37 0.25
C ASN A 198 -1.36 6.84 0.61
N TYR A 199 -1.97 7.17 1.75
CA TYR A 199 -2.31 8.54 2.16
C TYR A 199 -3.11 9.30 1.09
N VAL A 200 -4.08 8.65 0.46
CA VAL A 200 -4.99 9.24 -0.51
C VAL A 200 -6.39 9.25 0.08
N PRO A 201 -7.03 10.40 0.34
CA PRO A 201 -8.39 10.44 0.87
C PRO A 201 -9.39 9.86 -0.13
N ALA A 202 -10.48 9.27 0.36
CA ALA A 202 -11.51 8.65 -0.49
C ALA A 202 -12.03 9.59 -1.58
N SER A 203 -12.14 10.90 -1.28
CA SER A 203 -12.57 11.94 -2.25
C SER A 203 -11.62 12.10 -3.44
N HIS A 204 -10.32 11.78 -3.28
CA HIS A 204 -9.31 11.88 -4.34
C HIS A 204 -9.07 10.56 -5.10
N VAL A 205 -9.57 9.44 -4.59
CA VAL A 205 -9.43 8.11 -5.24
C VAL A 205 -9.99 8.09 -6.67
N PRO A 206 -11.14 8.71 -7.00
CA PRO A 206 -11.67 8.70 -8.38
C PRO A 206 -10.69 9.26 -9.39
N TRP A 207 -9.97 10.34 -9.06
CA TRP A 207 -8.92 10.88 -9.92
C TRP A 207 -7.78 9.90 -10.11
N CYS A 208 -7.33 9.23 -9.05
CA CYS A 208 -6.28 8.22 -9.15
C CYS A 208 -6.70 7.06 -10.04
N VAL A 209 -7.93 6.56 -9.87
CA VAL A 209 -8.52 5.50 -10.70
C VAL A 209 -8.54 5.92 -12.16
N GLU A 210 -8.97 7.14 -12.47
CA GLU A 210 -8.97 7.67 -13.83
C GLU A 210 -7.57 7.64 -14.45
N GLN A 211 -6.52 8.07 -13.72
CA GLN A 211 -5.16 8.04 -14.23
C GLN A 211 -4.68 6.61 -14.51
N VAL A 212 -5.00 5.65 -13.63
CA VAL A 212 -4.68 4.23 -13.85
C VAL A 212 -5.41 3.70 -15.09
N ARG A 213 -6.70 4.00 -15.25
CA ARG A 213 -7.52 3.54 -16.39
C ARG A 213 -7.06 4.11 -17.73
N ARG A 214 -6.41 5.28 -17.74
CA ARG A 214 -5.75 5.81 -18.96
C ARG A 214 -4.56 4.95 -19.42
N GLY A 215 -3.95 4.18 -18.52
CA GLY A 215 -2.86 3.25 -18.85
C GLY A 215 -3.35 1.82 -19.12
N GLY A 216 -4.41 1.39 -18.46
CA GLY A 216 -4.91 0.01 -18.58
C GLY A 216 -5.81 -0.37 -17.40
N ASN A 217 -5.85 -1.66 -17.07
CA ASN A 217 -6.83 -2.21 -16.13
C ASN A 217 -6.20 -2.88 -14.90
N ALA A 218 -5.24 -2.21 -14.26
CA ALA A 218 -4.63 -2.68 -13.02
C ALA A 218 -5.64 -2.67 -11.85
N VAL A 219 -5.50 -3.61 -10.91
CA VAL A 219 -6.31 -3.67 -9.67
C VAL A 219 -5.94 -2.49 -8.76
N ILE A 220 -6.94 -1.84 -8.18
CA ILE A 220 -6.77 -0.69 -7.28
C ILE A 220 -6.78 -1.18 -5.83
N TYR A 221 -5.62 -1.21 -5.22
CA TYR A 221 -5.43 -1.36 -3.77
C TYR A 221 -5.27 0.01 -3.13
N ALA A 222 -5.76 0.20 -1.90
CA ALA A 222 -5.51 1.41 -1.14
C ALA A 222 -5.29 1.10 0.33
N ASN A 223 -4.23 1.65 0.92
CA ASN A 223 -4.10 1.69 2.37
C ASN A 223 -5.19 2.61 2.92
N VAL A 224 -6.12 2.04 3.68
CA VAL A 224 -7.21 2.75 4.35
C VAL A 224 -6.83 2.87 5.82
N HIS A 225 -6.41 4.06 6.20
CA HIS A 225 -6.02 4.38 7.57
C HIS A 225 -7.29 4.59 8.38
N VAL A 226 -7.56 3.76 9.36
CA VAL A 226 -8.74 3.84 10.23
C VAL A 226 -8.44 3.27 11.61
N GLY A 227 -9.14 3.75 12.64
CA GLY A 227 -9.00 3.22 13.99
C GLY A 227 -10.30 3.30 14.80
N VAL A 228 -10.56 2.27 15.61
CA VAL A 228 -11.53 2.35 16.69
C VAL A 228 -10.84 2.92 17.92
N GLY A 229 -11.31 4.07 18.43
CA GLY A 229 -10.70 4.73 19.57
C GLY A 229 -11.21 6.13 19.82
N ASP A 230 -10.53 6.84 20.72
CA ASP A 230 -10.83 8.26 21.04
C ASP A 230 -10.12 9.19 20.02
N PRO A 231 -10.85 9.93 19.18
CA PRO A 231 -10.29 10.83 18.21
C PRO A 231 -9.48 11.98 18.84
N VAL A 232 -9.90 12.46 20.02
CA VAL A 232 -9.19 13.55 20.71
C VAL A 232 -7.82 13.09 21.19
N ALA A 233 -7.75 11.90 21.77
CA ALA A 233 -6.48 11.30 22.20
C ALA A 233 -5.57 10.92 21.02
N ALA A 234 -6.12 10.56 19.86
CA ALA A 234 -5.38 10.23 18.65
C ALA A 234 -4.84 11.46 17.90
N ALA A 235 -5.51 12.62 17.98
CA ALA A 235 -5.25 13.80 17.16
C ALA A 235 -3.79 14.30 17.16
N PRO A 236 -3.06 14.37 18.29
CA PRO A 236 -1.66 14.82 18.28
C PRO A 236 -0.76 13.93 17.44
N ARG A 237 -0.99 12.60 17.51
CA ARG A 237 -0.21 11.62 16.73
C ARG A 237 -0.61 11.67 15.25
N ALA A 238 -1.88 11.83 14.94
CA ALA A 238 -2.38 11.97 13.57
C ALA A 238 -1.81 13.21 12.88
N ARG A 239 -1.77 14.36 13.57
CA ARG A 239 -1.13 15.58 13.05
C ARG A 239 0.37 15.40 12.80
N TYR A 240 1.07 14.75 13.74
CA TYR A 240 2.49 14.46 13.57
C TYR A 240 2.75 13.54 12.36
N ASP A 241 1.94 12.52 12.20
CA ASP A 241 2.01 11.60 11.08
C ASP A 241 1.84 12.34 9.75
N LEU A 242 0.74 13.09 9.59
CA LEU A 242 0.45 13.86 8.38
C LEU A 242 1.49 14.94 8.09
N PHE A 243 1.99 15.62 9.11
CA PHE A 243 3.12 16.55 8.96
C PHE A 243 4.32 15.86 8.32
N SER A 244 4.69 14.65 8.81
CA SER A 244 5.87 13.94 8.33
C SER A 244 5.76 13.52 6.85
N TYR A 245 4.53 13.36 6.34
CA TYR A 245 4.26 13.10 4.92
C TYR A 245 4.08 14.39 4.10
N ALA A 246 3.47 15.44 4.65
CA ALA A 246 3.26 16.69 3.95
C ALA A 246 4.57 17.42 3.55
N VAL A 247 5.67 17.14 4.24
CA VAL A 247 6.99 17.67 3.87
C VAL A 247 7.67 16.88 2.75
N VAL A 248 7.19 15.69 2.41
CA VAL A 248 7.69 14.86 1.31
C VAL A 248 6.99 15.24 0.00
N ASP A 249 7.74 15.61 -1.01
CA ASP A 249 7.23 16.19 -2.27
C ASP A 249 6.12 15.38 -2.95
N ALA A 250 6.23 14.05 -2.98
CA ALA A 250 5.22 13.21 -3.63
C ALA A 250 3.86 13.29 -2.91
N TYR A 251 3.87 13.26 -1.59
CA TYR A 251 2.66 13.39 -0.76
C TYR A 251 2.15 14.82 -0.73
N ALA A 252 3.02 15.82 -0.63
CA ALA A 252 2.66 17.22 -0.73
C ALA A 252 1.84 17.51 -1.99
N ARG A 253 2.34 17.05 -3.16
CA ARG A 253 1.61 17.19 -4.43
C ARG A 253 0.29 16.40 -4.44
N SER A 254 0.22 15.25 -3.78
CA SER A 254 -1.01 14.46 -3.68
C SER A 254 -2.05 15.17 -2.83
N PHE A 255 -1.68 15.66 -1.64
CA PHE A 255 -2.57 16.41 -0.75
C PHE A 255 -3.04 17.73 -1.38
N THR A 256 -2.14 18.44 -2.10
CA THR A 256 -2.53 19.65 -2.84
C THR A 256 -3.61 19.33 -3.88
N ARG A 257 -3.46 18.26 -4.66
CA ARG A 257 -4.49 17.86 -5.64
C ARG A 257 -5.78 17.40 -4.99
N ALA A 258 -5.70 16.85 -3.78
CA ALA A 258 -6.86 16.44 -2.99
C ALA A 258 -7.61 17.61 -2.34
N GLY A 259 -7.17 18.88 -2.56
CA GLY A 259 -7.84 20.08 -2.06
C GLY A 259 -7.19 20.69 -0.81
N PHE A 260 -6.07 20.15 -0.33
CA PHE A 260 -5.39 20.63 0.89
C PHE A 260 -4.17 21.52 0.58
N GLY A 261 -4.16 22.23 -0.54
CA GLY A 261 -3.01 23.01 -1.01
C GLY A 261 -2.53 24.06 -0.01
N ASP A 262 -3.44 24.84 0.56
CA ASP A 262 -3.13 25.90 1.53
C ASP A 262 -2.50 25.32 2.81
N ALA A 263 -3.05 24.23 3.32
CA ALA A 263 -2.50 23.51 4.48
C ALA A 263 -1.08 22.98 4.19
N VAL A 264 -0.86 22.37 3.03
CA VAL A 264 0.46 21.89 2.61
C VAL A 264 1.47 23.03 2.53
N GLN A 265 1.07 24.18 1.98
CA GLN A 265 1.93 25.36 1.89
C GLN A 265 2.31 25.88 3.28
N ALA A 266 1.34 26.02 4.20
CA ALA A 266 1.57 26.47 5.58
C ALA A 266 2.48 25.51 6.35
N ILE A 267 2.23 24.20 6.27
CA ILE A 267 3.06 23.15 6.90
C ILE A 267 4.51 23.25 6.42
N ARG A 268 4.72 23.32 5.10
CA ARG A 268 6.05 23.35 4.50
C ARG A 268 6.79 24.66 4.81
N ALA A 269 6.10 25.80 4.80
CA ALA A 269 6.69 27.08 5.16
C ALA A 269 7.18 27.10 6.62
N ALA A 270 6.35 26.66 7.56
CA ALA A 270 6.74 26.54 8.96
C ALA A 270 7.90 25.55 9.17
N HIS A 271 7.88 24.40 8.48
CA HIS A 271 8.96 23.42 8.51
C HIS A 271 10.30 23.99 8.03
N LEU A 272 10.30 24.71 6.89
CA LEU A 272 11.50 25.36 6.35
C LEU A 272 12.04 26.47 7.27
N ALA A 273 11.16 27.15 8.01
CA ALA A 273 11.54 28.13 9.03
C ALA A 273 12.04 27.51 10.34
N GLY A 274 12.06 26.18 10.46
CA GLY A 274 12.43 25.48 11.70
C GLY A 274 11.32 25.52 12.78
N ASP A 275 10.15 26.07 12.48
CA ASP A 275 8.98 26.13 13.37
C ASP A 275 8.18 24.81 13.34
N ARG A 276 8.66 23.85 14.13
CA ARG A 276 7.99 22.55 14.21
C ARG A 276 6.60 22.64 14.85
N ALA A 277 6.42 23.53 15.82
CA ALA A 277 5.13 23.70 16.49
C ALA A 277 4.11 24.31 15.54
N GLY A 278 4.49 25.36 14.82
CA GLY A 278 3.67 25.95 13.76
C GLY A 278 3.34 24.96 12.62
N ALA A 279 4.31 24.15 12.21
CA ALA A 279 4.06 23.12 11.18
C ALA A 279 3.03 22.07 11.63
N LEU A 280 3.07 21.62 12.89
CA LEU A 280 2.07 20.70 13.43
C LEU A 280 0.70 21.36 13.61
N ALA A 281 0.66 22.63 14.04
CA ALA A 281 -0.58 23.39 14.18
C ALA A 281 -1.25 23.69 12.83
N ALA A 282 -0.47 23.78 11.74
CA ALA A 282 -0.96 23.99 10.39
C ALA A 282 -1.63 22.73 9.75
N VAL A 283 -1.56 21.56 10.40
CA VAL A 283 -2.30 20.38 9.93
C VAL A 283 -3.77 20.52 10.35
N PRO A 284 -4.70 20.77 9.41
CA PRO A 284 -6.11 20.98 9.72
C PRO A 284 -6.81 19.66 10.09
N GLU A 285 -7.90 19.78 10.85
CA GLU A 285 -8.69 18.64 11.29
C GLU A 285 -9.30 17.87 10.10
N GLU A 286 -9.73 18.61 9.08
CA GLU A 286 -10.30 18.05 7.86
C GLU A 286 -9.31 17.13 7.11
N LEU A 287 -8.02 17.43 7.16
CA LEU A 287 -7.00 16.53 6.59
C LEU A 287 -6.80 15.29 7.48
N VAL A 288 -6.86 15.45 8.80
CA VAL A 288 -6.80 14.34 9.75
C VAL A 288 -7.97 13.38 9.50
N ASP A 289 -9.19 13.90 9.44
CA ASP A 289 -10.41 13.10 9.24
C ASP A 289 -10.47 12.45 7.87
N ALA A 290 -9.92 13.11 6.84
CA ALA A 290 -9.89 12.57 5.49
C ALA A 290 -8.90 11.41 5.31
N ILE A 291 -7.82 11.35 6.11
CA ILE A 291 -6.73 10.37 5.93
C ILE A 291 -6.66 9.37 7.10
N ASN A 292 -6.74 9.84 8.34
CA ASN A 292 -6.52 9.06 9.56
C ASN A 292 -7.75 9.11 10.51
N PRO A 293 -8.99 8.84 10.04
CA PRO A 293 -10.15 8.91 10.90
C PRO A 293 -10.09 7.87 12.04
N VAL A 294 -10.37 8.35 13.25
CA VAL A 294 -10.48 7.54 14.47
C VAL A 294 -11.83 7.81 15.11
N GLY A 295 -12.55 6.76 15.52
CA GLY A 295 -13.86 6.88 16.11
C GLY A 295 -14.46 5.54 16.49
N ASP A 296 -15.74 5.34 16.22
CA ASP A 296 -16.43 4.08 16.50
C ASP A 296 -16.33 3.07 15.33
N SER A 297 -16.92 1.90 15.52
CA SER A 297 -16.95 0.85 14.51
C SER A 297 -17.74 1.24 13.25
N ALA A 298 -18.75 2.11 13.38
CA ALA A 298 -19.55 2.59 12.26
C ALA A 298 -18.71 3.52 11.36
N LEU A 299 -17.90 4.41 11.95
CA LEU A 299 -16.94 5.23 11.23
C LEU A 299 -15.96 4.38 10.42
N VAL A 300 -15.39 3.34 11.02
CA VAL A 300 -14.45 2.43 10.32
C VAL A 300 -15.12 1.78 9.11
N ALA A 301 -16.30 1.17 9.31
CA ALA A 301 -17.05 0.52 8.24
C ALA A 301 -17.45 1.51 7.13
N GLY A 302 -17.94 2.70 7.52
CA GLY A 302 -18.32 3.79 6.61
C GLY A 302 -17.16 4.29 5.75
N THR A 303 -15.98 4.43 6.36
CA THR A 303 -14.74 4.83 5.64
C THR A 303 -14.38 3.79 4.58
N ILE A 304 -14.36 2.51 4.92
CA ILE A 304 -14.05 1.43 3.97
C ILE A 304 -15.05 1.43 2.82
N ALA A 305 -16.34 1.58 3.12
CA ALA A 305 -17.38 1.67 2.09
C ALA A 305 -17.17 2.90 1.17
N ALA A 306 -16.75 4.05 1.72
CA ALA A 306 -16.43 5.24 0.93
C ALA A 306 -15.28 4.97 -0.06
N TYR A 307 -14.19 4.32 0.37
CA TYR A 307 -13.11 3.93 -0.54
C TYR A 307 -13.57 2.96 -1.64
N ARG A 308 -14.41 1.99 -1.31
CA ARG A 308 -14.99 1.07 -2.31
C ARG A 308 -15.86 1.81 -3.32
N ARG A 309 -16.76 2.69 -2.86
CA ARG A 309 -17.58 3.53 -3.75
C ARG A 309 -16.73 4.44 -4.64
N ALA A 310 -15.59 4.90 -4.13
CA ALA A 310 -14.64 5.71 -4.88
C ALA A 310 -13.84 4.93 -5.94
N GLY A 311 -13.93 3.60 -5.97
CA GLY A 311 -13.33 2.74 -6.99
C GLY A 311 -12.13 1.93 -6.54
N VAL A 312 -11.91 1.78 -5.22
CA VAL A 312 -10.93 0.83 -4.68
C VAL A 312 -11.47 -0.59 -4.80
N ASP A 313 -10.72 -1.45 -5.49
CA ASP A 313 -11.08 -2.86 -5.65
C ASP A 313 -10.81 -3.64 -4.35
N VAL A 314 -9.67 -3.37 -3.68
CA VAL A 314 -9.25 -4.04 -2.45
C VAL A 314 -8.74 -3.02 -1.43
N PRO A 315 -9.53 -2.67 -0.43
CA PRO A 315 -9.03 -1.91 0.73
C PRO A 315 -8.00 -2.72 1.51
N VAL A 316 -6.89 -2.08 1.88
CA VAL A 316 -5.85 -2.63 2.76
C VAL A 316 -5.88 -1.82 4.05
N ILE A 317 -6.33 -2.42 5.13
CA ILE A 317 -6.52 -1.71 6.39
C ILE A 317 -5.16 -1.35 6.99
N PHE A 318 -4.95 -0.09 7.23
CA PHE A 318 -3.86 0.44 8.06
C PHE A 318 -4.44 0.73 9.45
N PRO A 319 -4.29 -0.17 10.43
CA PRO A 319 -4.93 -0.01 11.72
C PRO A 319 -4.27 1.14 12.49
N VAL A 320 -5.03 2.20 12.70
CA VAL A 320 -4.63 3.34 13.54
C VAL A 320 -4.95 2.98 15.00
N THR A 321 -3.93 2.89 15.84
CA THR A 321 -4.05 2.48 17.24
C THR A 321 -3.63 3.60 18.21
N TRP A 322 -3.68 4.84 17.76
CA TRP A 322 -3.22 6.00 18.54
C TRP A 322 -4.26 6.42 19.59
N GLY A 323 -3.77 6.86 20.75
CA GLY A 323 -4.62 7.36 21.83
C GLY A 323 -5.40 6.30 22.59
N SER A 324 -5.12 5.00 22.36
CA SER A 324 -5.80 3.89 23.03
C SER A 324 -4.82 2.76 23.39
N ALA A 325 -5.25 1.80 24.18
CA ALA A 325 -4.50 0.57 24.38
C ALA A 325 -4.36 -0.18 23.04
N VAL A 326 -3.12 -0.32 22.56
CA VAL A 326 -2.81 -0.75 21.17
C VAL A 326 -3.51 -2.07 20.81
N GLN A 327 -3.55 -3.04 21.72
CA GLN A 327 -4.12 -4.36 21.43
C GLN A 327 -5.64 -4.33 21.29
N ASP A 328 -6.32 -3.53 22.12
CA ASP A 328 -7.78 -3.40 22.12
C ASP A 328 -8.25 -2.59 20.89
N ALA A 329 -7.56 -1.48 20.59
CA ALA A 329 -7.81 -0.68 19.40
C ALA A 329 -7.58 -1.50 18.12
N LEU A 330 -6.50 -2.30 18.08
CA LEU A 330 -6.20 -3.17 16.94
C LEU A 330 -7.32 -4.19 16.71
N GLU A 331 -7.70 -4.96 17.74
CA GLU A 331 -8.72 -6.00 17.63
C GLU A 331 -10.07 -5.42 17.20
N SER A 332 -10.48 -4.30 17.84
CA SER A 332 -11.72 -3.60 17.53
C SER A 332 -11.74 -3.06 16.11
N THR A 333 -10.64 -2.45 15.65
CA THR A 333 -10.51 -1.95 14.28
C THR A 333 -10.57 -3.07 13.24
N LEU A 334 -9.85 -4.17 13.47
CA LEU A 334 -9.85 -5.30 12.55
C LEU A 334 -11.24 -5.93 12.43
N ARG A 335 -11.98 -6.06 13.54
CA ARG A 335 -13.35 -6.58 13.52
C ARG A 335 -14.31 -5.64 12.82
N ALA A 336 -14.25 -4.34 13.11
CA ALA A 336 -15.09 -3.34 12.47
C ALA A 336 -14.89 -3.31 10.94
N ALA A 337 -13.64 -3.50 10.50
CA ALA A 337 -13.30 -3.44 9.08
C ALA A 337 -13.87 -4.58 8.24
N ILE A 338 -14.14 -5.74 8.83
CA ILE A 338 -14.70 -6.91 8.12
C ILE A 338 -16.21 -7.07 8.33
N THR A 339 -16.81 -6.27 9.22
CA THR A 339 -18.26 -6.34 9.46
C THR A 339 -19.01 -5.81 8.24
N PRO A 340 -19.90 -6.62 7.61
CA PRO A 340 -20.73 -6.13 6.53
C PRO A 340 -21.59 -4.95 7.01
N GLN A 341 -21.61 -3.85 6.28
CA GLN A 341 -22.63 -2.84 6.49
C GLN A 341 -23.99 -3.44 6.12
N ALA A 342 -25.01 -3.22 6.95
CA ALA A 342 -26.39 -3.42 6.53
C ALA A 342 -26.62 -2.60 5.24
N PRO A 343 -27.33 -3.14 4.24
CA PRO A 343 -27.68 -2.34 3.08
C PRO A 343 -28.42 -1.09 3.55
N ASP A 344 -28.01 0.07 3.01
CA ASP A 344 -28.65 1.35 3.30
C ASP A 344 -30.16 1.18 3.12
N ALA A 345 -30.93 1.48 4.15
CA ALA A 345 -32.40 1.34 4.17
C ALA A 345 -33.09 2.47 3.38
N ASP A 346 -32.36 3.15 2.50
CA ASP A 346 -32.88 4.23 1.63
C ASP A 346 -33.08 3.71 0.21
N GLY A 347 -34.17 3.01 -0.01
CA GLY A 347 -34.64 2.54 -1.30
C GLY A 347 -36.18 2.39 -1.30
N SER A 348 -36.89 3.45 -0.83
CA SER A 348 -38.34 3.56 -1.07
C SER A 348 -38.73 4.96 -1.51
#